data_6301e9c8a5e729ee4f5bd30791771746
#
_entry.id   6301e9c8a5e729ee4f5bd30791771746
#
_cell.length_a   1.000
_cell.length_b   1.000
_cell.length_c   1.000
_cell.angle_alpha   90.00
_cell.angle_beta   90.00
_cell.angle_gamma   90.00
#
_symmetry.space_group_name_H-M   'P 1'
#
loop_
_entity.id
_entity.type
_entity.pdbx_description
1 polymer ?
#
loop_
_entity_poly.entity_id
_entity_poly.type
_entity_poly.pdbx_seq_one_letter_code
_entity_poly.pdbx_strand_id
1 'polypeptide(L)'
;MSQGKSVRWGWLKGMYVYTIICAGGFGLGIIMMPDVMRSMFGWPIQDPIVLGVNGSVNLSFALLSILGLRSPLKFTPVLLLELSYKVIWFIGVILPILVTAKFPSYALVYVVIFATFIIGDAIAIPFSYVFAKQADR
;
A
#
# COMPACT_ATOMS: atom_id res chain seq x y z
N MET A 1 -29.39 -3.01 -5.01
CA MET A 1 -29.66 -4.15 -4.36
C MET A 1 -28.46 -5.02 -4.15
N SER A 2 -28.02 -5.70 -5.12
CA SER A 2 -26.89 -6.59 -4.92
C SER A 2 -25.59 -5.85 -4.63
N GLN A 3 -25.45 -4.61 -5.08
CA GLN A 3 -24.23 -3.87 -4.82
C GLN A 3 -23.96 -3.66 -3.35
N GLY A 4 -25.02 -3.41 -2.57
CA GLY A 4 -24.83 -3.22 -1.13
C GLY A 4 -24.25 -4.44 -0.46
N LYS A 5 -24.55 -5.64 -0.98
CA LYS A 5 -24.07 -6.88 -0.42
C LYS A 5 -22.63 -7.17 -0.77
N SER A 6 -22.10 -6.57 -1.83
CA SER A 6 -20.73 -6.82 -2.25
C SER A 6 -19.70 -5.97 -1.50
N VAL A 7 -20.14 -5.01 -0.70
CA VAL A 7 -19.24 -4.12 0.03
C VAL A 7 -19.02 -4.65 1.45
N ARG A 8 -17.78 -4.97 1.75
CA ARG A 8 -17.39 -5.43 3.09
C ARG A 8 -16.90 -4.23 3.89
N TRP A 9 -17.83 -3.52 4.48
CA TRP A 9 -17.54 -2.23 5.12
C TRP A 9 -16.46 -2.32 6.19
N GLY A 10 -16.50 -3.37 7.01
CA GLY A 10 -15.49 -3.55 8.05
C GLY A 10 -14.10 -3.73 7.48
N TRP A 11 -13.97 -4.54 6.44
CA TRP A 11 -12.69 -4.76 5.78
C TRP A 11 -12.22 -3.49 5.07
N LEU A 12 -13.13 -2.80 4.39
CA LEU A 12 -12.79 -1.58 3.67
C LEU A 12 -12.23 -0.52 4.61
N LYS A 13 -12.94 -0.24 5.70
CA LYS A 13 -12.48 0.73 6.68
C LYS A 13 -11.23 0.24 7.40
N GLY A 14 -11.16 -1.06 7.67
CA GLY A 14 -9.98 -1.66 8.29
C GLY A 14 -8.73 -1.46 7.47
N MET A 15 -8.82 -1.59 6.16
CA MET A 15 -7.66 -1.39 5.29
C MET A 15 -7.24 0.07 5.23
N TYR A 16 -8.17 1.02 5.30
CA TYR A 16 -7.80 2.42 5.44
C TYR A 16 -7.03 2.66 6.74
N VAL A 17 -7.50 2.11 7.86
CA VAL A 17 -6.80 2.24 9.13
C VAL A 17 -5.42 1.60 9.06
N TYR A 18 -5.33 0.41 8.49
CA TYR A 18 -4.06 -0.29 8.33
C TYR A 18 -3.07 0.53 7.50
N THR A 19 -3.54 1.13 6.41
CA THR A 19 -2.73 1.99 5.57
C THR A 19 -2.26 3.23 6.32
N ILE A 20 -3.14 3.85 7.10
CA ILE A 20 -2.76 5.02 7.90
C ILE A 20 -1.62 4.67 8.84
N ILE A 21 -1.74 3.56 9.55
CA ILE A 21 -0.72 3.15 10.52
C ILE A 21 0.58 2.77 9.83
N CYS A 22 0.53 1.87 8.86
CA CYS A 22 1.73 1.33 8.23
C CYS A 22 2.38 2.33 7.28
N ALA A 23 1.63 2.82 6.32
CA ALA A 23 2.18 3.75 5.33
C ALA A 23 2.45 5.12 5.95
N GLY A 24 1.60 5.54 6.88
CA GLY A 24 1.82 6.79 7.61
C GLY A 24 3.06 6.73 8.47
N GLY A 25 3.23 5.66 9.23
CA GLY A 25 4.41 5.47 10.06
C GLY A 25 5.69 5.37 9.25
N PHE A 26 5.64 4.58 8.18
CA PHE A 26 6.77 4.39 7.26
C PHE A 26 7.14 5.70 6.58
N GLY A 27 6.15 6.36 5.99
CA GLY A 27 6.37 7.60 5.25
C GLY A 27 6.88 8.72 6.15
N LEU A 28 6.27 8.89 7.30
CA LEU A 28 6.69 9.92 8.25
C LEU A 28 8.08 9.64 8.77
N GLY A 29 8.39 8.38 9.09
CA GLY A 29 9.72 7.99 9.55
C GLY A 29 10.79 8.27 8.51
N ILE A 30 10.53 7.94 7.24
CA ILE A 30 11.48 8.19 6.15
C ILE A 30 11.72 9.70 5.96
N ILE A 31 10.66 10.49 6.04
CA ILE A 31 10.79 11.94 5.83
C ILE A 31 11.52 12.61 7.01
N MET A 32 11.18 12.25 8.23
CA MET A 32 11.68 12.94 9.41
C MET A 32 12.95 12.32 9.98
N MET A 33 13.12 11.00 9.85
CA MET A 33 14.23 10.28 10.46
C MET A 33 14.76 9.19 9.53
N PRO A 34 15.26 9.57 8.33
CA PRO A 34 15.66 8.57 7.34
C PRO A 34 16.80 7.66 7.84
N ASP A 35 17.75 8.21 8.59
CA ASP A 35 18.88 7.41 9.09
C ASP A 35 18.44 6.40 10.14
N VAL A 36 17.50 6.79 11.00
CA VAL A 36 16.94 5.88 12.00
C VAL A 36 16.18 4.74 11.32
N MET A 37 15.38 5.08 10.31
CA MET A 37 14.63 4.07 9.55
C MET A 37 15.57 3.11 8.84
N ARG A 38 16.60 3.64 8.19
CA ARG A 38 17.59 2.82 7.51
C ARG A 38 18.28 1.86 8.48
N SER A 39 18.68 2.37 9.64
CA SER A 39 19.35 1.56 10.65
C SER A 39 18.44 0.49 11.22
N MET A 40 17.20 0.86 11.51
CA MET A 40 16.23 -0.05 12.13
C MET A 40 15.86 -1.21 11.21
N PHE A 41 15.74 -0.95 9.91
CA PHE A 41 15.35 -1.97 8.95
C PHE A 41 16.53 -2.62 8.21
N GLY A 42 17.75 -2.16 8.48
CA GLY A 42 18.93 -2.75 7.86
C GLY A 42 19.09 -2.43 6.39
N TRP A 43 18.52 -1.31 5.93
CA TRP A 43 18.63 -0.93 4.53
C TRP A 43 20.04 -0.49 4.19
N PRO A 44 20.51 -0.76 2.95
CA PRO A 44 21.75 -0.14 2.47
C PRO A 44 21.55 1.37 2.34
N ILE A 45 22.67 2.07 2.12
CA ILE A 45 22.62 3.52 1.92
C ILE A 45 21.76 3.81 0.71
N GLN A 46 20.84 4.74 0.87
CA GLN A 46 19.87 5.12 -0.14
C GLN A 46 20.14 6.53 -0.63
N ASP A 47 19.84 6.79 -1.89
CA ASP A 47 19.81 8.14 -2.40
C ASP A 47 18.70 8.91 -1.64
N PRO A 48 19.03 10.03 -1.00
CA PRO A 48 18.03 10.73 -0.19
C PRO A 48 16.87 11.29 -1.00
N ILE A 49 17.08 11.62 -2.27
CA ILE A 49 15.99 12.11 -3.12
C ILE A 49 15.01 10.98 -3.43
N VAL A 50 15.54 9.84 -3.83
CA VAL A 50 14.70 8.67 -4.17
C VAL A 50 14.00 8.15 -2.92
N LEU A 51 14.71 8.07 -1.80
CA LEU A 51 14.11 7.63 -0.54
C LEU A 51 13.03 8.61 -0.10
N GLY A 52 13.25 9.91 -0.31
CA GLY A 52 12.25 10.93 0.00
C GLY A 52 10.98 10.78 -0.83
N VAL A 53 11.09 10.41 -2.11
CA VAL A 53 9.93 10.11 -2.93
C VAL A 53 9.14 8.94 -2.32
N ASN A 54 9.84 7.89 -1.93
CA ASN A 54 9.20 6.74 -1.30
C ASN A 54 8.44 7.16 -0.03
N GLY A 55 9.08 7.94 0.83
CA GLY A 55 8.44 8.44 2.05
C GLY A 55 7.23 9.30 1.75
N SER A 56 7.34 10.17 0.76
CA SER A 56 6.25 11.07 0.37
C SER A 56 5.05 10.30 -0.18
N VAL A 57 5.29 9.28 -1.01
CA VAL A 57 4.22 8.45 -1.55
C VAL A 57 3.50 7.71 -0.43
N ASN A 58 4.25 7.11 0.49
CA ASN A 58 3.64 6.40 1.61
C ASN A 58 2.82 7.32 2.49
N LEU A 59 3.34 8.52 2.78
CA LEU A 59 2.61 9.48 3.58
C LEU A 59 1.33 9.93 2.87
N SER A 60 1.39 10.10 1.55
CA SER A 60 0.20 10.46 0.75
C SER A 60 -0.88 9.38 0.83
N PHE A 61 -0.49 8.10 0.75
CA PHE A 61 -1.45 7.01 0.95
C PHE A 61 -2.15 7.11 2.30
N ALA A 62 -1.39 7.42 3.35
CA ALA A 62 -1.98 7.57 4.68
C ALA A 62 -2.95 8.73 4.75
N LEU A 63 -2.57 9.89 4.20
CA LEU A 63 -3.43 11.06 4.21
C LEU A 63 -4.74 10.83 3.45
N LEU A 64 -4.64 10.20 2.26
CA LEU A 64 -5.83 9.88 1.49
C LEU A 64 -6.68 8.80 2.15
N SER A 65 -6.07 7.91 2.90
CA SER A 65 -6.79 6.88 3.65
C SER A 65 -7.58 7.49 4.82
N ILE A 66 -7.10 8.58 5.39
CA ILE A 66 -7.88 9.32 6.39
C ILE A 66 -9.19 9.82 5.75
N LEU A 67 -9.11 10.36 4.54
CA LEU A 67 -10.29 10.77 3.80
C LEU A 67 -11.16 9.56 3.42
N GLY A 68 -10.52 8.42 3.18
CA GLY A 68 -11.24 7.18 2.90
C GLY A 68 -12.12 6.73 4.06
N LEU A 69 -11.70 6.99 5.30
CA LEU A 69 -12.54 6.66 6.45
C LEU A 69 -13.83 7.49 6.46
N ARG A 70 -13.77 8.70 5.91
CA ARG A 70 -14.96 9.57 5.83
C ARG A 70 -15.87 9.20 4.67
N SER A 71 -15.28 8.73 3.57
CA SER A 71 -16.01 8.38 2.34
C SER A 71 -15.42 7.11 1.74
N PRO A 72 -15.69 5.95 2.33
CA PRO A 72 -14.96 4.73 1.98
C PRO A 72 -15.04 4.32 0.50
N LEU A 73 -16.22 4.41 -0.11
CA LEU A 73 -16.34 4.02 -1.51
C LEU A 73 -15.69 5.01 -2.46
N LYS A 74 -15.74 6.29 -2.11
CA LYS A 74 -15.17 7.34 -2.95
C LYS A 74 -13.66 7.22 -3.09
N PHE A 75 -12.99 6.74 -2.05
CA PHE A 75 -11.53 6.66 -2.03
C PHE A 75 -10.99 5.26 -2.32
N THR A 76 -11.82 4.33 -2.78
CA THR A 76 -11.35 3.00 -3.15
C THR A 76 -10.22 3.00 -4.18
N PRO A 77 -10.10 3.98 -5.12
CA PRO A 77 -8.93 4.03 -5.99
C PRO A 77 -7.60 4.12 -5.25
N VAL A 78 -7.58 4.66 -4.05
CA VAL A 78 -6.36 4.70 -3.22
C VAL A 78 -5.91 3.28 -2.88
N LEU A 79 -6.84 2.44 -2.42
CA LEU A 79 -6.54 1.04 -2.11
C LEU A 79 -6.20 0.25 -3.38
N LEU A 80 -6.86 0.57 -4.48
CA LEU A 80 -6.59 -0.09 -5.75
C LEU A 80 -5.18 0.23 -6.25
N LEU A 81 -4.76 1.48 -6.13
CA LEU A 81 -3.41 1.88 -6.48
C LEU A 81 -2.39 1.21 -5.57
N GLU A 82 -2.69 1.14 -4.29
CA GLU A 82 -1.85 0.46 -3.31
C GLU A 82 -1.66 -1.02 -3.65
N LEU A 83 -2.75 -1.69 -3.97
CA LEU A 83 -2.72 -3.08 -4.40
C LEU A 83 -1.91 -3.25 -5.69
N SER A 84 -2.14 -2.38 -6.65
CA SER A 84 -1.51 -2.47 -7.97
C SER A 84 0.01 -2.34 -7.88
N TYR A 85 0.50 -1.33 -7.17
CA TYR A 85 1.96 -1.14 -7.15
C TYR A 85 2.65 -2.27 -6.37
N LYS A 86 2.00 -2.82 -5.37
CA LYS A 86 2.57 -3.93 -4.61
C LYS A 86 2.64 -5.21 -5.44
N VAL A 87 1.61 -5.47 -6.24
CA VAL A 87 1.62 -6.62 -7.16
C VAL A 87 2.72 -6.45 -8.20
N ILE A 88 2.84 -5.25 -8.77
CA ILE A 88 3.90 -4.96 -9.75
C ILE A 88 5.27 -5.15 -9.11
N TRP A 89 5.43 -4.72 -7.87
CA TRP A 89 6.69 -4.88 -7.14
C TRP A 89 7.05 -6.36 -6.96
N PHE A 90 6.09 -7.21 -6.59
CA PHE A 90 6.35 -8.64 -6.46
C PHE A 90 6.78 -9.25 -7.78
N ILE A 91 6.10 -8.93 -8.85
CA ILE A 91 6.37 -9.51 -10.17
C ILE A 91 7.64 -8.94 -10.77
N GLY A 92 7.81 -7.63 -10.70
CA GLY A 92 8.90 -6.94 -11.40
C GLY A 92 10.20 -6.83 -10.62
N VAL A 93 10.15 -6.92 -9.31
CA VAL A 93 11.34 -6.73 -8.46
C VAL A 93 11.68 -8.00 -7.70
N ILE A 94 10.76 -8.54 -6.95
CA ILE A 94 11.05 -9.68 -6.08
C ILE A 94 11.25 -10.97 -6.87
N LEU A 95 10.40 -11.26 -7.82
CA LEU A 95 10.50 -12.49 -8.59
C LEU A 95 11.83 -12.60 -9.36
N PRO A 96 12.28 -11.55 -10.08
CA PRO A 96 13.61 -11.61 -10.71
C PRO A 96 14.75 -11.81 -9.71
N ILE A 97 14.69 -11.18 -8.54
CA ILE A 97 15.71 -11.34 -7.51
C ILE A 97 15.75 -12.80 -7.02
N LEU A 98 14.60 -13.39 -6.78
CA LEU A 98 14.52 -14.79 -6.33
C LEU A 98 15.09 -15.75 -7.36
N VAL A 99 14.93 -15.43 -8.65
CA VAL A 99 15.40 -16.33 -9.73
C VAL A 99 16.87 -16.14 -10.03
N THR A 100 17.38 -14.89 -10.00
CA THR A 100 18.70 -14.57 -10.53
C THR A 100 19.73 -14.15 -9.50
N ALA A 101 19.34 -13.83 -8.28
CA ALA A 101 20.25 -13.28 -7.29
C ALA A 101 19.93 -13.80 -5.90
N LYS A 102 20.86 -13.56 -4.97
CA LYS A 102 20.65 -13.89 -3.57
C LYS A 102 19.66 -12.89 -2.97
N PHE A 103 18.64 -13.41 -2.32
CA PHE A 103 17.60 -12.58 -1.73
C PHE A 103 18.14 -11.85 -0.49
N PRO A 104 18.09 -10.50 -0.45
CA PRO A 104 18.59 -9.76 0.71
C PRO A 104 17.62 -9.89 1.89
N SER A 105 18.18 -10.13 3.07
CA SER A 105 17.36 -10.39 4.26
C SER A 105 16.47 -9.20 4.64
N TYR A 106 16.89 -7.96 4.39
CA TYR A 106 16.09 -6.81 4.75
C TYR A 106 14.80 -6.72 3.92
N ALA A 107 14.78 -7.33 2.74
CA ALA A 107 13.60 -7.32 1.89
C ALA A 107 12.48 -8.21 2.43
N LEU A 108 12.79 -9.12 3.35
CA LEU A 108 11.79 -10.01 3.91
C LEU A 108 10.68 -9.24 4.64
N VAL A 109 11.02 -8.18 5.35
CA VAL A 109 10.03 -7.34 6.04
C VAL A 109 9.04 -6.75 5.02
N TYR A 110 9.56 -6.24 3.90
CA TYR A 110 8.72 -5.71 2.83
C TYR A 110 7.81 -6.78 2.24
N VAL A 111 8.36 -7.97 1.99
CA VAL A 111 7.57 -9.07 1.42
C VAL A 111 6.40 -9.42 2.32
N VAL A 112 6.65 -9.56 3.63
CA VAL A 112 5.60 -9.92 4.58
C VAL A 112 4.54 -8.82 4.67
N ILE A 113 4.96 -7.57 4.85
CA ILE A 113 4.03 -6.46 4.99
C ILE A 113 3.20 -6.26 3.71
N PHE A 114 3.87 -6.28 2.56
CA PHE A 114 3.18 -6.11 1.28
C PHE A 114 2.22 -7.26 0.99
N ALA A 115 2.57 -8.48 1.38
CA ALA A 115 1.67 -9.63 1.24
C ALA A 115 0.39 -9.43 2.06
N THR A 116 0.51 -8.91 3.28
CA THR A 116 -0.67 -8.62 4.11
C THR A 116 -1.54 -7.56 3.47
N PHE A 117 -0.95 -6.52 2.88
CA PHE A 117 -1.70 -5.50 2.15
C PHE A 117 -2.41 -6.07 0.94
N ILE A 118 -1.73 -6.90 0.16
CA ILE A 118 -2.33 -7.50 -1.04
C ILE A 118 -3.54 -8.34 -0.66
N ILE A 119 -3.41 -9.18 0.36
CA ILE A 119 -4.50 -10.01 0.82
C ILE A 119 -5.64 -9.16 1.35
N GLY A 120 -5.33 -8.19 2.21
CA GLY A 120 -6.34 -7.32 2.80
C GLY A 120 -7.07 -6.47 1.77
N ASP A 121 -6.34 -5.88 0.85
CA ASP A 121 -6.94 -5.07 -0.21
C ASP A 121 -7.78 -5.92 -1.16
N ALA A 122 -7.33 -7.13 -1.48
CA ALA A 122 -8.10 -8.04 -2.35
C ALA A 122 -9.43 -8.41 -1.71
N ILE A 123 -9.48 -8.55 -0.40
CA ILE A 123 -10.71 -8.83 0.32
C ILE A 123 -11.57 -7.56 0.45
N ALA A 124 -10.94 -6.42 0.74
CA ALA A 124 -11.64 -5.19 1.11
C ALA A 124 -12.20 -4.44 -0.09
N ILE A 125 -11.48 -4.40 -1.21
CA ILE A 125 -11.89 -3.59 -2.36
C ILE A 125 -13.14 -4.20 -3.00
N PRO A 126 -14.22 -3.41 -3.12
CA PRO A 126 -15.43 -3.89 -3.81
C PRO A 126 -15.23 -3.78 -5.32
N PHE A 127 -14.56 -4.78 -5.91
CA PHE A 127 -14.17 -4.75 -7.32
C PHE A 127 -15.35 -4.58 -8.26
N SER A 128 -16.49 -5.20 -7.96
CA SER A 128 -17.66 -5.07 -8.80
C SER A 128 -18.16 -3.62 -8.84
N TYR A 129 -18.05 -2.91 -7.74
CA TYR A 129 -18.40 -1.49 -7.69
C TYR A 129 -17.37 -0.64 -8.41
N VAL A 130 -16.08 -0.89 -8.13
CA VAL A 130 -14.99 -0.07 -8.66
C VAL A 130 -14.91 -0.16 -10.18
N PHE A 131 -15.10 -1.36 -10.71
CA PHE A 131 -14.98 -1.60 -12.15
C PHE A 131 -16.30 -1.48 -12.90
N ALA A 132 -17.39 -1.16 -12.21
CA ALA A 132 -18.66 -0.94 -12.88
C ALA A 132 -18.56 0.26 -13.81
N LYS A 133 -19.07 0.09 -15.02
CA LYS A 133 -19.07 1.19 -15.98
C LYS A 133 -20.07 2.24 -15.54
N GLN A 134 -19.62 3.47 -15.45
CA GLN A 134 -20.50 4.58 -15.11
C GLN A 134 -21.34 4.94 -16.32
N ALA A 135 -22.61 5.22 -16.09
CA ALA A 135 -23.49 5.64 -17.15
C ALA A 135 -23.05 7.00 -17.71
N ASP A 136 -22.95 7.09 -19.00
CA ASP A 136 -22.62 8.36 -19.66
C ASP A 136 -23.81 9.28 -19.69
N ARG A 137 -23.54 10.56 -19.84
CA ARG A 137 -24.58 11.56 -19.91
C ARG A 137 -24.57 12.25 -21.23
#